data_e3ed6a63cfbf41126b61798828e6e114
#
_entry.id   e3ed6a63cfbf41126b61798828e6e114
#
_cell.length_a   1.000
_cell.length_b   1.000
_cell.length_c   1.000
_cell.angle_alpha   90.00
_cell.angle_beta   90.00
_cell.angle_gamma   90.00
#
_symmetry.space_group_name_H-M   'P 1'
#
loop_
_entity.id
_entity.type
_entity.pdbx_description
1 polymer ?
#
loop_
_entity_poly.entity_id
_entity_poly.type
_entity_poly.pdbx_seq_one_letter_code
_entity_poly.pdbx_strand_id
1 'polypeptide(L)'
;LLFSWMALVDLVRAECLRARNFDYVRAAKALGVSEWRILQRHVLPNAMVSTITFIPFILSGSVTMLTSLDFLGFGLPAGYPSLGELLAQGKNNPQSVWLGLTGFTVLAVMLSLLIFIGEAARDAFNPHKVIGGKR
;
A
#
# COMPACT_ATOMS: atom_id res chain seq x y z
N LEU A 1 -3.80 -6.70 10.70
CA LEU A 1 -2.52 -7.08 10.07
C LEU A 1 -2.53 -8.50 9.51
N LEU A 2 -3.08 -9.52 10.23
CA LEU A 2 -3.10 -10.92 9.78
C LEU A 2 -3.90 -11.16 8.48
N PHE A 3 -4.89 -10.34 8.17
CA PHE A 3 -5.68 -10.44 6.93
C PHE A 3 -5.14 -9.59 5.78
N SER A 4 -4.40 -8.53 6.08
CA SER A 4 -3.81 -7.65 5.05
C SER A 4 -2.72 -8.33 4.24
N TRP A 5 -2.05 -9.31 4.83
CA TRP A 5 -1.02 -10.05 4.14
C TRP A 5 -1.60 -11.02 3.07
N MET A 6 -2.84 -11.49 3.25
CA MET A 6 -3.51 -12.29 2.20
C MET A 6 -3.69 -11.48 0.92
N ALA A 7 -4.09 -10.22 1.03
CA ALA A 7 -4.19 -9.32 -0.12
C ALA A 7 -2.83 -9.10 -0.81
N LEU A 8 -1.73 -9.03 -0.04
CA LEU A 8 -0.38 -8.97 -0.59
C LEU A 8 0.01 -10.24 -1.36
N VAL A 9 -0.33 -11.41 -0.82
CA VAL A 9 -0.05 -12.69 -1.48
C VAL A 9 -0.78 -12.80 -2.81
N ASP A 10 -2.06 -12.41 -2.85
CA ASP A 10 -2.85 -12.42 -4.09
C ASP A 10 -2.30 -11.43 -5.10
N LEU A 11 -1.87 -10.26 -4.66
CA LEU A 11 -1.24 -9.26 -5.51
C LEU A 11 0.08 -9.76 -6.12
N VAL A 12 0.98 -10.29 -5.29
CA VAL A 12 2.27 -10.85 -5.75
C VAL A 12 2.04 -12.01 -6.70
N ARG A 13 1.06 -12.88 -6.40
CA ARG A 13 0.68 -13.98 -7.28
C ARG A 13 0.19 -13.50 -8.64
N ALA A 14 -0.69 -12.50 -8.65
CA ALA A 14 -1.21 -11.91 -9.89
C ALA A 14 -0.09 -11.29 -10.73
N GLU A 15 0.85 -10.56 -10.10
CA GLU A 15 2.00 -9.98 -10.78
C GLU A 15 2.97 -11.03 -11.31
N CYS A 16 3.23 -12.10 -10.58
CA CYS A 16 4.04 -13.22 -11.06
C CYS A 16 3.41 -13.92 -12.26
N LEU A 17 2.09 -14.12 -12.23
CA LEU A 17 1.35 -14.71 -13.36
C LEU A 17 1.37 -13.80 -14.59
N ARG A 18 1.23 -12.48 -14.39
CA ARG A 18 1.35 -11.48 -15.45
C ARG A 18 2.75 -11.47 -16.05
N ALA A 19 3.78 -11.44 -15.20
CA ALA A 19 5.18 -11.41 -15.62
C ALA A 19 5.58 -12.68 -16.41
N ARG A 20 4.98 -13.83 -16.10
CA ARG A 20 5.20 -15.09 -16.84
C ARG A 20 4.81 -15.00 -18.31
N ASN A 21 3.86 -14.14 -18.66
CA ASN A 21 3.35 -13.97 -20.02
C ASN A 21 4.12 -12.94 -20.86
N PHE A 22 5.13 -12.30 -20.30
CA PHE A 22 5.96 -11.34 -21.05
C PHE A 22 6.82 -12.04 -22.11
N ASP A 23 6.99 -11.39 -23.25
CA ASP A 23 7.70 -11.93 -24.40
C ASP A 23 9.16 -12.30 -24.09
N TYR A 24 9.84 -11.58 -23.22
CA TYR A 24 11.22 -11.92 -22.81
C TYR A 24 11.28 -13.22 -21.98
N VAL A 25 10.24 -13.54 -21.22
CA VAL A 25 10.14 -14.83 -20.49
C VAL A 25 9.90 -15.97 -21.46
N ARG A 26 9.05 -15.75 -22.45
CA ARG A 26 8.82 -16.71 -23.53
C ARG A 26 10.07 -16.97 -24.36
N ALA A 27 10.82 -15.91 -24.70
CA ALA A 27 12.08 -16.03 -25.40
C ALA A 27 13.14 -16.79 -24.58
N ALA A 28 13.26 -16.52 -23.28
CA ALA A 28 14.17 -17.23 -22.40
C ALA A 28 13.82 -18.73 -22.27
N LYS A 29 12.52 -19.08 -22.25
CA LYS A 29 12.07 -20.48 -22.28
C LYS A 29 12.44 -21.15 -23.61
N ALA A 30 12.28 -20.47 -24.71
CA ALA A 30 12.65 -20.99 -26.04
C ALA A 30 14.16 -21.27 -26.15
N LEU A 31 14.98 -20.52 -25.43
CA LEU A 31 16.43 -20.71 -25.34
C LEU A 31 16.85 -21.82 -24.33
N GLY A 32 15.90 -22.52 -23.72
CA GLY A 32 16.18 -23.62 -22.80
C GLY A 32 16.66 -23.22 -21.41
N VAL A 33 16.48 -21.96 -21.01
CA VAL A 33 16.81 -21.48 -19.66
C VAL A 33 15.86 -22.13 -18.65
N SER A 34 16.41 -22.65 -17.53
CA SER A 34 15.60 -23.29 -16.48
C SER A 34 14.57 -22.33 -15.90
N GLU A 35 13.36 -22.80 -15.64
CA GLU A 35 12.25 -21.99 -15.08
C GLU A 35 12.62 -21.28 -13.77
N TRP A 36 13.42 -21.93 -12.93
CA TRP A 36 13.90 -21.36 -11.67
C TRP A 36 14.80 -20.13 -11.87
N ARG A 37 15.68 -20.18 -12.86
CA ARG A 37 16.54 -19.04 -13.20
C ARG A 37 15.77 -17.88 -13.81
N ILE A 38 14.75 -18.17 -14.62
CA ILE A 38 13.83 -17.16 -15.16
C ILE A 38 13.07 -16.51 -14.03
N LEU A 39 12.54 -17.31 -13.09
CA LEU A 39 11.80 -16.81 -11.92
C LEU A 39 12.66 -15.85 -11.08
N GLN A 40 13.84 -16.28 -10.67
CA GLN A 40 14.69 -15.48 -9.80
C GLN A 40 15.28 -14.25 -10.46
N ARG A 41 15.65 -14.32 -11.73
CA ARG A 41 16.40 -13.25 -12.40
C ARG A 41 15.52 -12.24 -13.14
N HIS A 42 14.32 -12.64 -13.54
CA HIS A 42 13.45 -11.82 -14.38
C HIS A 42 12.07 -11.57 -13.79
N VAL A 43 11.42 -12.59 -13.25
CA VAL A 43 10.04 -12.48 -12.76
C VAL A 43 10.00 -11.85 -11.37
N LEU A 44 10.80 -12.37 -10.45
CA LEU A 44 10.78 -11.94 -9.05
C LEU A 44 11.19 -10.47 -8.87
N PRO A 45 12.29 -9.95 -9.46
CA PRO A 45 12.62 -8.53 -9.31
C PRO A 45 11.53 -7.61 -9.83
N ASN A 46 10.91 -7.97 -10.95
CA ASN A 46 9.85 -7.16 -11.55
C ASN A 46 8.55 -7.19 -10.72
N ALA A 47 8.18 -8.36 -10.18
CA ALA A 47 7.06 -8.50 -9.27
C ALA A 47 7.28 -7.74 -7.95
N MET A 48 8.51 -7.70 -7.43
CA MET A 48 8.84 -6.94 -6.22
C MET A 48 8.68 -5.43 -6.41
N VAL A 49 9.03 -4.90 -7.57
CA VAL A 49 8.83 -3.48 -7.88
C VAL A 49 7.35 -3.11 -7.77
N SER A 50 6.48 -3.89 -8.40
CA SER A 50 5.02 -3.70 -8.29
C SER A 50 4.54 -3.80 -6.85
N THR A 51 5.02 -4.80 -6.10
CA THR A 51 4.64 -5.02 -4.69
C THR A 51 5.01 -3.82 -3.82
N ILE A 52 6.25 -3.30 -3.94
CA ILE A 52 6.72 -2.12 -3.18
C ILE A 52 5.85 -0.90 -3.48
N THR A 53 5.42 -0.74 -4.72
CA THR A 53 4.54 0.36 -5.13
C THR A 53 3.17 0.31 -4.42
N PHE A 54 2.66 -0.88 -4.10
CA PHE A 54 1.36 -1.04 -3.44
C PHE A 54 1.42 -0.95 -1.91
N ILE A 55 2.59 -1.09 -1.29
CA ILE A 55 2.73 -1.05 0.17
C ILE A 55 2.12 0.22 0.80
N PRO A 56 2.37 1.45 0.32
CA PRO A 56 1.78 2.66 0.90
C PRO A 56 0.25 2.66 0.87
N PHE A 57 -0.35 2.11 -0.18
CA PHE A 57 -1.81 2.03 -0.31
C PHE A 57 -2.41 1.03 0.68
N ILE A 58 -1.76 -0.11 0.87
CA ILE A 58 -2.17 -1.11 1.88
C ILE A 58 -2.03 -0.53 3.28
N LEU A 59 -0.95 0.20 3.57
CA LEU A 59 -0.77 0.88 4.85
C LEU A 59 -1.87 1.91 5.09
N SER A 60 -2.21 2.73 4.10
CA SER A 60 -3.29 3.71 4.19
C SER A 60 -4.63 3.05 4.53
N GLY A 61 -4.96 1.95 3.86
CA GLY A 61 -6.16 1.16 4.15
C GLY A 61 -6.15 0.58 5.57
N SER A 62 -5.02 0.05 6.02
CA SER A 62 -4.87 -0.51 7.37
C SER A 62 -5.00 0.55 8.46
N VAL A 63 -4.41 1.73 8.26
CA VAL A 63 -4.52 2.86 9.19
C VAL A 63 -5.97 3.32 9.28
N THR A 64 -6.64 3.47 8.15
CA THR A 64 -8.06 3.88 8.12
C THR A 64 -8.94 2.86 8.84
N MET A 65 -8.73 1.58 8.62
CA MET A 65 -9.48 0.51 9.26
C MET A 65 -9.27 0.49 10.78
N LEU A 66 -8.01 0.58 11.24
CA LEU A 66 -7.68 0.62 12.66
C LEU A 66 -8.30 1.85 13.34
N THR A 67 -8.15 3.03 12.74
CA THR A 67 -8.73 4.27 13.27
C THR A 67 -10.26 4.19 13.35
N SER A 68 -10.90 3.57 12.36
CA SER A 68 -12.35 3.37 12.36
C SER A 68 -12.79 2.41 13.47
N LEU A 69 -12.08 1.33 13.70
CA LEU A 69 -12.36 0.39 14.78
C LEU A 69 -12.18 1.03 16.16
N ASP A 70 -11.10 1.80 16.35
CA ASP A 70 -10.87 2.55 17.58
C ASP A 70 -11.97 3.58 17.82
N PHE A 71 -12.38 4.32 16.79
CA PHE A 71 -13.47 5.29 16.85
C PHE A 71 -14.81 4.66 17.26
N LEU A 72 -15.06 3.43 16.83
CA LEU A 72 -16.27 2.67 17.16
C LEU A 72 -16.18 1.98 18.54
N GLY A 73 -15.02 2.05 19.21
CA GLY A 73 -14.80 1.42 20.50
C GLY A 73 -14.48 -0.08 20.45
N PHE A 74 -14.17 -0.61 19.25
CA PHE A 74 -13.77 -2.01 19.05
C PHE A 74 -12.25 -2.19 18.94
N GLY A 75 -11.48 -1.13 19.10
CA GLY A 75 -10.04 -1.15 19.00
C GLY A 75 -9.35 -1.36 20.34
N LEU A 76 -8.45 -0.43 20.71
CA LEU A 76 -7.71 -0.47 21.96
C LEU A 76 -8.64 -0.19 23.17
N PRO A 77 -8.30 -0.74 24.37
CA PRO A 77 -9.03 -0.42 25.58
C PRO A 77 -9.07 1.10 25.84
N ALA A 78 -10.16 1.59 26.40
CA ALA A 78 -10.36 2.99 26.73
C ALA A 78 -9.18 3.53 27.58
N GLY A 79 -8.62 4.66 27.19
CA GLY A 79 -7.48 5.29 27.87
C GLY A 79 -6.13 5.09 27.20
N TYR A 80 -6.03 4.27 26.16
CA TYR A 80 -4.84 4.22 25.32
C TYR A 80 -4.84 5.35 24.28
N PRO A 81 -3.74 6.09 24.12
CA PRO A 81 -3.67 7.19 23.16
C PRO A 81 -3.69 6.63 21.73
N SER A 82 -4.78 6.86 21.01
CA SER A 82 -4.92 6.54 19.58
C SER A 82 -5.64 7.67 18.84
N LEU A 83 -5.46 7.73 17.52
CA LEU A 83 -6.17 8.72 16.69
C LEU A 83 -7.67 8.48 16.67
N GLY A 84 -8.10 7.22 16.71
CA GLY A 84 -9.51 6.86 16.77
C GLY A 84 -10.16 7.28 18.09
N GLU A 85 -9.47 7.08 19.21
CA GLU A 85 -9.90 7.54 20.53
C GLU A 85 -10.00 9.07 20.60
N LEU A 86 -9.01 9.78 20.02
CA LEU A 86 -9.05 11.24 19.95
C LEU A 86 -10.27 11.75 19.17
N LEU A 87 -10.61 11.11 18.07
CA LEU A 87 -11.79 11.43 17.27
C LEU A 87 -13.08 11.11 18.04
N ALA A 88 -13.13 9.99 18.78
CA ALA A 88 -14.26 9.60 19.60
C ALA A 88 -14.48 10.59 20.76
N GLN A 89 -13.40 11.04 21.39
CA GLN A 89 -13.46 12.08 22.42
C GLN A 89 -13.96 13.40 21.85
N GLY A 90 -13.52 13.79 20.66
CA GLY A 90 -14.02 14.97 19.95
C GLY A 90 -15.53 14.90 19.67
N LYS A 91 -16.04 13.73 19.30
CA LYS A 91 -17.47 13.48 19.10
C LYS A 91 -18.27 13.59 20.40
N ASN A 92 -17.73 13.05 21.49
CA ASN A 92 -18.42 13.03 22.80
C ASN A 92 -18.36 14.37 23.53
N ASN A 93 -17.44 15.27 23.17
CA ASN A 93 -17.27 16.58 23.77
C ASN A 93 -17.46 17.71 22.75
N PRO A 94 -18.69 18.04 22.34
CA PRO A 94 -18.94 19.06 21.32
C PRO A 94 -18.49 20.46 21.72
N GLN A 95 -18.24 20.69 23.01
CA GLN A 95 -17.66 21.97 23.49
C GLN A 95 -16.14 22.09 23.19
N SER A 96 -15.48 20.96 22.98
CA SER A 96 -14.04 20.90 22.68
C SER A 96 -13.78 20.55 21.23
N VAL A 97 -14.19 21.42 20.32
CA VAL A 97 -14.06 21.24 18.86
C VAL A 97 -12.61 20.93 18.45
N TRP A 98 -11.66 21.39 19.22
CA TRP A 98 -10.24 21.18 19.00
C TRP A 98 -9.82 19.71 18.91
N LEU A 99 -10.42 18.85 19.74
CA LEU A 99 -10.08 17.42 19.79
C LEU A 99 -10.41 16.73 18.48
N GLY A 100 -11.62 16.94 17.97
CA GLY A 100 -12.06 16.37 16.70
C GLY A 100 -11.28 16.96 15.51
N LEU A 101 -11.08 18.27 15.50
CA LEU A 101 -10.37 18.95 14.42
C LEU A 101 -8.91 18.53 14.34
N THR A 102 -8.24 18.42 15.49
CA THR A 102 -6.83 17.98 15.56
C THR A 102 -6.69 16.53 15.08
N GLY A 103 -7.51 15.62 15.58
CA GLY A 103 -7.50 14.21 15.18
C GLY A 103 -7.77 14.04 13.68
N PHE A 104 -8.75 14.75 13.16
CA PHE A 104 -9.07 14.74 11.72
C PHE A 104 -7.92 15.29 10.87
N THR A 105 -7.34 16.43 11.26
CA THR A 105 -6.24 17.06 10.51
C THR A 105 -5.02 16.15 10.47
N VAL A 106 -4.63 15.56 11.61
CA VAL A 106 -3.48 14.65 11.68
C VAL A 106 -3.71 13.43 10.79
N LEU A 107 -4.92 12.83 10.85
CA LEU A 107 -5.27 11.68 10.01
C LEU A 107 -5.24 12.06 8.52
N ALA A 108 -5.82 13.19 8.14
CA ALA A 108 -5.86 13.64 6.76
C ALA A 108 -4.45 13.90 6.20
N VAL A 109 -3.58 14.57 6.97
CA VAL A 109 -2.19 14.81 6.58
C VAL A 109 -1.42 13.50 6.45
N MET A 110 -1.56 12.59 7.41
CA MET A 110 -0.86 11.30 7.39
C MET A 110 -1.28 10.45 6.19
N LEU A 111 -2.59 10.33 5.92
CA LEU A 111 -3.09 9.58 4.77
C LEU A 111 -2.66 10.22 3.44
N SER A 112 -2.71 11.55 3.35
CA SER A 112 -2.24 12.27 2.16
C SER A 112 -0.76 12.01 1.90
N LEU A 113 0.10 12.06 2.92
CA LEU A 113 1.53 11.76 2.79
C LEU A 113 1.75 10.31 2.33
N LEU A 114 1.03 9.34 2.87
CA LEU A 114 1.13 7.94 2.45
C LEU A 114 0.74 7.75 0.98
N ILE A 115 -0.31 8.42 0.52
CA ILE A 115 -0.74 8.39 -0.88
C ILE A 115 0.32 9.03 -1.77
N PHE A 116 0.86 10.20 -1.41
CA PHE A 116 1.93 10.84 -2.17
C PHE A 116 3.19 9.99 -2.28
N ILE A 117 3.58 9.31 -1.20
CA ILE A 117 4.70 8.36 -1.22
C ILE A 117 4.39 7.20 -2.16
N GLY A 118 3.17 6.68 -2.14
CA GLY A 118 2.73 5.61 -3.04
C GLY A 118 2.77 6.02 -4.50
N GLU A 119 2.29 7.21 -4.83
CA GLU A 119 2.33 7.76 -6.19
C GLU A 119 3.76 8.04 -6.64
N ALA A 120 4.60 8.64 -5.80
CA ALA A 120 5.99 8.88 -6.10
C ALA A 120 6.76 7.58 -6.35
N ALA A 121 6.53 6.54 -5.55
CA ALA A 121 7.10 5.22 -5.77
C ALA A 121 6.63 4.61 -7.10
N ARG A 122 5.34 4.70 -7.38
CA ARG A 122 4.76 4.24 -8.64
C ARG A 122 5.36 4.94 -9.85
N ASP A 123 5.51 6.25 -9.79
CA ASP A 123 6.09 7.05 -10.88
C ASP A 123 7.59 6.78 -11.07
N ALA A 124 8.33 6.59 -9.98
CA ALA A 124 9.76 6.25 -10.02
C ALA A 124 10.03 4.89 -10.69
N PHE A 125 9.12 3.93 -10.51
CA PHE A 125 9.26 2.58 -11.07
C PHE A 125 8.53 2.39 -12.41
N ASN A 126 7.90 3.44 -12.96
CA ASN A 126 7.18 3.35 -14.23
C ASN A 126 8.10 3.77 -15.40
N PRO A 127 8.67 2.82 -16.19
CA PRO A 127 9.62 3.13 -17.24
C PRO A 127 8.99 3.86 -18.44
N HIS A 128 7.67 3.88 -18.57
CA HIS A 128 6.99 4.45 -19.72
C HIS A 128 7.00 5.98 -19.77
N LYS A 129 7.19 6.68 -18.64
CA LYS A 129 7.30 8.15 -18.64
C LYS A 129 8.65 8.69 -19.10
N VAL A 130 9.70 7.86 -19.07
CA VAL A 130 11.06 8.29 -19.47
C VAL A 130 11.21 8.41 -21.00
N ILE A 131 10.39 7.72 -21.77
CA ILE A 131 10.48 7.69 -23.25
C ILE A 131 9.60 8.77 -23.90
N GLY A 132 8.62 9.32 -23.19
CA GLY A 132 7.69 10.34 -23.71
C GLY A 132 8.14 11.80 -23.56
N GLY A 133 9.25 12.07 -22.89
CA GLY A 133 9.72 13.42 -22.56
C GLY A 133 10.67 14.07 -23.59
N LYS A 134 10.83 13.48 -24.78
CA LYS A 134 11.59 14.10 -25.88
C LYS A 134 10.74 14.10 -27.16
N ARG A 135 9.80 15.02 -27.22
CA ARG A 135 9.29 15.61 -28.46
C ARG A 135 8.90 17.05 -28.22
#